data_f5f2bbc1ba0d5bf126138df5080df115
#
_entry.id   f5f2bbc1ba0d5bf126138df5080df115
#
_cell.length_a   1.000
_cell.length_b   1.000
_cell.length_c   1.000
_cell.angle_alpha   90.00
_cell.angle_beta   90.00
_cell.angle_gamma   90.00
#
_symmetry.space_group_name_H-M   'P 1'
#
loop_
_entity.id
_entity.type
_entity.pdbx_description
1 polymer ?
#
loop_
_entity_poly.entity_id
_entity_poly.type
_entity_poly.pdbx_seq_one_letter_code
_entity_poly.pdbx_strand_id
1 'polypeptide(L)'
;MRLRNYFTTNTDGEPEALPRSTRRSFLRYLGVGAASTALVSGAQALSPVAALAVTHKGTTSIAQFSPTGSPSGVNVVLVHGIWADGSSYSRVIPLLLDAGHTVFAAQLPLTTHMVDDVTATLGVLQQLQGPTVLVGHSYGGAVITNAGAGQPNVIGLVYASAFAPDLGEVLGQFPPGPGTANLYPVTYPNNFGTFLFLNQQKFRESFAQDVDAVQASIMATVQKPANVAHFNDPTTAVAWKTLPSWYLISTNDLMIPPSLQQFFASRMNAKTISVPSSHASIVSHPAEVFALIQQAAAKAGVNKK
;
A
#
# COMPACT_ATOMS: atom_id res chain seq x y z
N MET A 1 3.84 -1.14 -28.17
CA MET A 1 5.28 -0.99 -27.94
C MET A 1 5.62 -1.91 -26.78
N ARG A 2 6.43 -2.95 -26.98
CA ARG A 2 6.66 -3.99 -25.95
C ARG A 2 7.57 -3.43 -24.86
N LEU A 3 7.25 -3.61 -23.60
CA LEU A 3 8.07 -3.23 -22.42
C LEU A 3 9.53 -3.79 -22.47
N ARG A 4 9.84 -4.67 -23.41
CA ARG A 4 11.17 -5.25 -23.62
C ARG A 4 12.28 -4.25 -23.96
N ASN A 5 11.98 -3.04 -24.38
CA ASN A 5 12.99 -2.07 -24.86
C ASN A 5 13.46 -1.06 -23.79
N TYR A 6 13.05 -1.18 -22.53
CA TYR A 6 13.49 -0.28 -21.47
C TYR A 6 14.69 -0.80 -20.65
N PHE A 7 15.18 -2.00 -20.96
CA PHE A 7 16.30 -2.61 -20.25
C PHE A 7 17.46 -2.82 -21.22
N THR A 8 18.26 -1.80 -21.48
CA THR A 8 19.55 -1.95 -22.14
C THR A 8 20.60 -2.33 -21.10
N THR A 9 21.03 -3.58 -21.13
CA THR A 9 22.30 -4.00 -20.52
C THR A 9 23.43 -3.46 -21.40
N ASN A 10 24.45 -2.85 -20.79
CA ASN A 10 25.70 -2.54 -21.48
C ASN A 10 26.38 -3.82 -21.95
N THR A 11 27.04 -3.74 -23.10
CA THR A 11 27.56 -4.86 -23.90
C THR A 11 28.76 -5.58 -23.30
N ASP A 12 29.23 -5.23 -22.10
CA ASP A 12 30.47 -5.76 -21.52
C ASP A 12 30.26 -6.25 -20.07
N GLY A 13 29.47 -7.24 -19.90
CA GLY A 13 29.24 -8.21 -18.80
C GLY A 13 30.05 -8.19 -17.49
N GLU A 14 30.63 -7.06 -17.08
CA GLU A 14 31.36 -6.90 -15.81
C GLU A 14 30.66 -5.92 -14.86
N PRO A 15 30.52 -6.22 -13.56
CA PRO A 15 29.94 -5.31 -12.58
C PRO A 15 30.95 -4.22 -12.23
N GLU A 16 30.62 -2.98 -12.56
CA GLU A 16 31.41 -1.80 -12.18
C GLU A 16 31.39 -1.60 -10.67
N ALA A 17 32.56 -1.61 -10.06
CA ALA A 17 32.73 -1.44 -8.60
C ALA A 17 32.40 0.00 -8.21
N LEU A 18 31.39 0.17 -7.33
CA LEU A 18 30.99 1.47 -6.78
C LEU A 18 32.11 2.13 -5.98
N PRO A 19 32.38 3.42 -6.16
CA PRO A 19 33.37 4.15 -5.36
C PRO A 19 32.92 4.27 -3.90
N ARG A 20 33.81 3.93 -2.98
CA ARG A 20 33.62 4.09 -1.52
C ARG A 20 33.53 5.58 -1.18
N SER A 21 32.34 6.13 -1.05
CA SER A 21 32.13 7.47 -0.49
C SER A 21 31.94 7.40 1.01
N THR A 22 32.73 8.17 1.68
CA THR A 22 33.04 8.29 3.10
C THR A 22 31.81 8.59 3.97
N ARG A 23 31.64 7.78 5.04
CA ARG A 23 30.69 7.91 6.17
C ARG A 23 30.91 9.17 7.04
N ARG A 24 31.50 10.26 6.55
CA ARG A 24 31.89 11.41 7.41
C ARG A 24 31.03 12.68 7.26
N SER A 25 30.00 12.72 6.44
CA SER A 25 29.25 13.97 6.19
C SER A 25 27.87 14.07 6.86
N PHE A 26 27.37 13.04 7.53
CA PHE A 26 26.01 13.05 8.10
C PHE A 26 25.91 13.52 9.56
N LEU A 27 27.03 13.73 10.27
CA LEU A 27 27.05 14.09 11.69
C LEU A 27 27.26 15.58 11.99
N ARG A 28 27.09 16.49 11.02
CA ARG A 28 27.31 17.92 11.23
C ARG A 28 26.06 18.81 11.35
N TYR A 29 24.86 18.25 11.44
CA TYR A 29 23.60 19.02 11.56
C TYR A 29 22.85 18.84 12.89
N LEU A 30 23.46 18.30 13.93
CA LEU A 30 22.93 18.36 15.30
C LEU A 30 23.89 19.20 16.17
N GLY A 31 23.98 20.49 15.85
CA GLY A 31 24.65 21.50 16.70
C GLY A 31 23.67 21.97 17.76
N VAL A 32 23.81 21.47 18.97
CA VAL A 32 23.19 22.02 20.17
C VAL A 32 23.85 23.38 20.48
N GLY A 33 23.14 24.47 20.24
CA GLY A 33 23.52 25.81 20.68
C GLY A 33 23.04 26.02 22.11
N ALA A 34 24.00 26.17 23.02
CA ALA A 34 23.77 26.51 24.41
C ALA A 34 23.20 27.95 24.56
N ALA A 35 22.26 28.09 25.46
CA ALA A 35 21.61 29.31 25.82
C ALA A 35 22.56 30.33 26.48
N SER A 36 22.53 31.57 26.03
CA SER A 36 23.02 32.72 26.79
C SER A 36 21.83 33.63 27.11
N THR A 37 21.53 33.72 28.40
CA THR A 37 20.58 34.65 28.98
C THR A 37 21.05 36.08 28.88
N ALA A 38 20.31 36.94 28.19
CA ALA A 38 20.40 38.37 28.33
C ALA A 38 19.04 38.94 28.68
N LEU A 39 18.90 39.45 29.88
CA LEU A 39 17.77 40.24 30.36
C LEU A 39 17.79 41.60 29.65
N VAL A 40 16.76 41.90 28.90
CA VAL A 40 16.41 43.29 28.53
C VAL A 40 14.96 43.52 28.86
N SER A 41 14.72 44.33 29.86
CA SER A 41 13.44 44.88 30.24
C SER A 41 13.00 45.96 29.25
N GLY A 42 11.86 45.76 28.60
CA GLY A 42 11.22 46.75 27.75
C GLY A 42 9.77 46.37 27.53
N ALA A 43 8.87 46.89 28.37
CA ALA A 43 7.45 46.77 28.21
C ALA A 43 6.99 47.62 27.01
N GLN A 44 6.48 46.98 25.97
CA GLN A 44 5.60 47.64 24.99
C GLN A 44 4.32 46.83 24.91
N ALA A 45 3.20 47.52 25.23
CA ALA A 45 1.87 46.98 25.15
C ALA A 45 1.48 46.68 23.71
N LEU A 46 1.23 45.40 23.42
CA LEU A 46 0.60 44.98 22.19
C LEU A 46 -0.91 45.00 22.40
N SER A 47 -1.60 45.78 21.57
CA SER A 47 -3.06 45.86 21.51
C SER A 47 -3.67 44.48 21.21
N PRO A 48 -4.80 44.11 21.81
CA PRO A 48 -5.45 42.84 21.53
C PRO A 48 -6.06 42.86 20.11
N VAL A 49 -5.57 42.00 19.24
CA VAL A 49 -6.27 41.67 17.99
C VAL A 49 -7.55 40.96 18.38
N ALA A 50 -8.69 41.56 18.07
CA ALA A 50 -10.01 40.98 18.30
C ALA A 50 -10.12 39.67 17.51
N ALA A 51 -10.17 38.55 18.26
CA ALA A 51 -10.51 37.26 17.70
C ALA A 51 -11.97 37.28 17.28
N LEU A 52 -12.27 37.24 16.01
CA LEU A 52 -13.61 37.05 15.48
C LEU A 52 -14.03 35.61 15.82
N ALA A 53 -14.81 35.46 16.88
CA ALA A 53 -15.43 34.20 17.23
C ALA A 53 -16.56 33.90 16.23
N VAL A 54 -16.28 33.06 15.24
CA VAL A 54 -17.35 32.46 14.43
C VAL A 54 -18.03 31.40 15.28
N THR A 55 -19.17 31.76 15.85
CA THR A 55 -20.04 30.80 16.56
C THR A 55 -20.72 29.89 15.53
N HIS A 56 -20.15 28.73 15.28
CA HIS A 56 -20.87 27.62 14.66
C HIS A 56 -21.81 27.01 15.71
N LYS A 57 -23.09 27.31 15.63
CA LYS A 57 -24.14 26.53 16.27
C LYS A 57 -24.30 25.22 15.48
N GLY A 58 -23.64 24.19 15.94
CA GLY A 58 -23.72 22.84 15.42
C GLY A 58 -22.72 22.01 16.22
N THR A 59 -23.07 21.64 17.44
CA THR A 59 -22.34 20.62 18.20
C THR A 59 -22.53 19.28 17.51
N THR A 60 -21.76 19.02 16.47
CA THR A 60 -21.49 17.63 16.08
C THR A 60 -20.51 17.13 17.14
N SER A 61 -21.06 16.42 18.13
CA SER A 61 -20.25 15.63 19.06
C SER A 61 -19.40 14.70 18.21
N ILE A 62 -18.09 14.98 18.12
CA ILE A 62 -17.12 13.99 17.70
C ILE A 62 -17.19 12.94 18.80
N ALA A 63 -17.88 11.84 18.53
CA ALA A 63 -17.89 10.69 19.43
C ALA A 63 -16.42 10.34 19.69
N GLN A 64 -15.97 10.53 20.92
CA GLN A 64 -14.67 10.03 21.35
C GLN A 64 -14.74 8.52 21.20
N PHE A 65 -13.97 8.01 20.24
CA PHE A 65 -13.80 6.59 20.01
C PHE A 65 -12.99 6.03 21.20
N SER A 66 -13.70 5.68 22.27
CA SER A 66 -13.15 4.89 23.36
C SER A 66 -13.46 3.45 23.04
N PRO A 67 -12.50 2.58 22.76
CA PRO A 67 -12.74 1.15 22.62
C PRO A 67 -13.05 0.57 24.01
N THR A 68 -14.31 0.68 24.45
CA THR A 68 -14.82 0.02 25.66
C THR A 68 -15.34 -1.36 25.28
N GLY A 69 -14.45 -2.31 25.11
CA GLY A 69 -14.73 -3.72 24.91
C GLY A 69 -13.41 -4.42 24.52
N SER A 70 -13.13 -5.59 25.04
CA SER A 70 -12.08 -6.43 24.50
C SER A 70 -12.39 -6.64 23.01
N PRO A 71 -11.51 -6.28 22.07
CA PRO A 71 -11.82 -6.41 20.67
C PRO A 71 -12.08 -7.88 20.36
N SER A 72 -13.32 -8.21 20.02
CA SER A 72 -13.69 -9.54 19.51
C SER A 72 -13.11 -9.79 18.11
N GLY A 73 -12.47 -8.76 17.54
CA GLY A 73 -11.88 -8.74 16.22
C GLY A 73 -10.44 -9.24 16.18
N VAL A 74 -9.93 -9.33 14.97
CA VAL A 74 -8.51 -9.63 14.67
C VAL A 74 -7.81 -8.35 14.24
N ASN A 75 -6.48 -8.38 14.16
CA ASN A 75 -5.74 -7.34 13.48
C ASN A 75 -5.92 -7.48 11.96
N VAL A 76 -6.08 -6.36 11.26
CA VAL A 76 -6.13 -6.31 9.81
C VAL A 76 -5.06 -5.32 9.33
N VAL A 77 -4.11 -5.81 8.54
CA VAL A 77 -3.07 -4.98 7.92
C VAL A 77 -3.37 -4.83 6.44
N LEU A 78 -3.64 -3.60 6.03
CA LEU A 78 -3.99 -3.22 4.66
C LEU A 78 -2.73 -2.75 3.94
N VAL A 79 -2.42 -3.35 2.79
CA VAL A 79 -1.21 -3.09 2.01
C VAL A 79 -1.60 -2.61 0.62
N HIS A 80 -1.34 -1.35 0.33
CA HIS A 80 -1.71 -0.69 -0.92
C HIS A 80 -0.84 -1.11 -2.11
N GLY A 81 -1.30 -0.80 -3.32
CA GLY A 81 -0.56 -1.01 -4.55
C GLY A 81 0.32 0.18 -4.96
N ILE A 82 0.94 0.06 -6.14
CA ILE A 82 1.60 1.16 -6.85
C ILE A 82 0.53 2.17 -7.28
N TRP A 83 0.88 3.44 -7.39
CA TRP A 83 0.01 4.60 -7.69
C TRP A 83 -1.08 4.86 -6.63
N ALA A 84 -0.88 4.32 -5.43
CA ALA A 84 -1.78 4.48 -4.28
C ALA A 84 -0.97 4.64 -2.99
N ASP A 85 -1.67 4.88 -1.89
CA ASP A 85 -1.17 4.85 -0.52
C ASP A 85 -2.22 4.23 0.42
N GLY A 86 -1.97 4.22 1.71
CA GLY A 86 -2.89 3.64 2.70
C GLY A 86 -4.28 4.27 2.69
N SER A 87 -4.44 5.52 2.23
CA SER A 87 -5.74 6.19 2.14
C SER A 87 -6.66 5.59 1.07
N SER A 88 -6.11 4.81 0.13
CA SER A 88 -6.90 4.06 -0.87
C SER A 88 -7.92 3.11 -0.24
N TYR A 89 -7.69 2.69 1.01
CA TYR A 89 -8.62 1.88 1.79
C TYR A 89 -9.65 2.68 2.61
N SER A 90 -9.76 4.00 2.40
CA SER A 90 -10.65 4.88 3.18
C SER A 90 -12.12 4.44 3.24
N ARG A 91 -12.60 3.66 2.26
CA ARG A 91 -13.96 3.10 2.25
C ARG A 91 -14.06 1.73 2.95
N VAL A 92 -12.97 1.00 3.08
CA VAL A 92 -12.91 -0.31 3.75
C VAL A 92 -12.63 -0.14 5.25
N ILE A 93 -11.78 0.80 5.62
CA ILE A 93 -11.36 1.04 7.01
C ILE A 93 -12.54 1.25 7.95
N PRO A 94 -13.54 2.11 7.66
CA PRO A 94 -14.69 2.29 8.57
C PRO A 94 -15.46 0.98 8.81
N LEU A 95 -15.67 0.16 7.78
CA LEU A 95 -16.37 -1.12 7.90
C LEU A 95 -15.64 -2.08 8.83
N LEU A 96 -14.32 -2.10 8.78
CA LEU A 96 -13.49 -2.93 9.65
C LEU A 96 -13.48 -2.44 11.09
N LEU A 97 -13.40 -1.13 11.31
CA LEU A 97 -13.44 -0.51 12.63
C LEU A 97 -14.80 -0.74 13.30
N ASP A 98 -15.90 -0.56 12.56
CA ASP A 98 -17.26 -0.80 13.05
C ASP A 98 -17.49 -2.28 13.41
N ALA A 99 -16.80 -3.20 12.72
CA ALA A 99 -16.80 -4.64 13.05
C ALA A 99 -15.89 -5.02 14.24
N GLY A 100 -15.21 -4.05 14.86
CA GLY A 100 -14.37 -4.26 16.04
C GLY A 100 -12.97 -4.79 15.75
N HIS A 101 -12.48 -4.68 14.51
CA HIS A 101 -11.11 -5.02 14.15
C HIS A 101 -10.13 -3.92 14.53
N THR A 102 -8.88 -4.29 14.82
CA THR A 102 -7.76 -3.36 14.90
C THR A 102 -7.14 -3.23 13.51
N VAL A 103 -7.16 -2.02 12.95
CA VAL A 103 -6.82 -1.80 11.54
C VAL A 103 -5.55 -0.96 11.41
N PHE A 104 -4.63 -1.42 10.57
CA PHE A 104 -3.42 -0.70 10.18
C PHE A 104 -3.30 -0.65 8.66
N ALA A 105 -2.98 0.51 8.11
CA ALA A 105 -2.62 0.65 6.70
C ALA A 105 -1.11 0.86 6.60
N ALA A 106 -0.39 -0.14 6.07
CA ALA A 106 1.03 -0.03 5.82
C ALA A 106 1.29 1.04 4.76
N GLN A 107 2.30 1.88 5.00
CA GLN A 107 2.74 2.91 4.05
C GLN A 107 4.01 2.42 3.35
N LEU A 108 3.85 1.90 2.14
CA LEU A 108 4.97 1.36 1.37
C LEU A 108 5.86 2.50 0.87
N PRO A 109 7.20 2.41 0.99
CA PRO A 109 8.13 3.38 0.43
C PRO A 109 7.99 3.55 -1.08
N LEU A 110 7.96 2.47 -1.86
CA LEU A 110 7.93 2.43 -3.33
C LEU A 110 9.13 3.11 -3.99
N THR A 111 10.21 3.37 -3.25
CA THR A 111 11.33 4.20 -3.72
C THR A 111 12.51 3.42 -4.28
N THR A 112 12.73 2.19 -3.81
CA THR A 112 13.93 1.40 -4.15
C THR A 112 13.56 0.02 -4.65
N HIS A 113 13.36 -0.96 -3.76
CA HIS A 113 13.14 -2.37 -4.05
C HIS A 113 11.95 -2.93 -3.27
N MET A 114 11.34 -4.02 -3.73
CA MET A 114 10.25 -4.71 -3.05
C MET A 114 10.59 -5.09 -1.60
N VAL A 115 11.85 -5.39 -1.32
CA VAL A 115 12.30 -5.75 0.04
C VAL A 115 12.08 -4.63 1.05
N ASP A 116 12.11 -3.37 0.64
CA ASP A 116 11.87 -2.24 1.53
C ASP A 116 10.38 -2.12 1.88
N ASP A 117 9.50 -2.39 0.90
CA ASP A 117 8.04 -2.42 1.10
C ASP A 117 7.62 -3.61 1.97
N VAL A 118 8.26 -4.78 1.77
CA VAL A 118 8.11 -5.94 2.64
C VAL A 118 8.56 -5.60 4.06
N THR A 119 9.71 -4.93 4.21
CA THR A 119 10.24 -4.51 5.52
C THR A 119 9.31 -3.52 6.22
N ALA A 120 8.75 -2.55 5.49
CA ALA A 120 7.75 -1.63 6.03
C ALA A 120 6.51 -2.37 6.55
N THR A 121 6.03 -3.38 5.81
CA THR A 121 4.90 -4.23 6.21
C THR A 121 5.25 -5.08 7.44
N LEU A 122 6.43 -5.67 7.49
CA LEU A 122 6.93 -6.40 8.66
C LEU A 122 7.03 -5.51 9.89
N GLY A 123 7.47 -4.26 9.73
CA GLY A 123 7.51 -3.27 10.80
C GLY A 123 6.14 -2.98 11.41
N VAL A 124 5.06 -3.03 10.63
CA VAL A 124 3.68 -2.98 11.14
C VAL A 124 3.36 -4.27 11.90
N LEU A 125 3.64 -5.44 11.31
CA LEU A 125 3.32 -6.74 11.93
C LEU A 125 4.00 -6.94 13.28
N GLN A 126 5.22 -6.44 13.45
CA GLN A 126 5.98 -6.53 14.71
C GLN A 126 5.33 -5.77 15.88
N GLN A 127 4.49 -4.79 15.60
CA GLN A 127 3.77 -4.02 16.62
C GLN A 127 2.48 -4.72 17.08
N LEU A 128 2.06 -5.80 16.39
CA LEU A 128 0.77 -6.42 16.59
C LEU A 128 0.87 -7.72 17.39
N GLN A 129 -0.02 -7.87 18.34
CA GLN A 129 -0.21 -9.11 19.09
C GLN A 129 -1.52 -9.78 18.65
N GLY A 130 -1.49 -11.14 18.58
CA GLY A 130 -2.67 -11.93 18.24
C GLY A 130 -2.91 -12.09 16.73
N PRO A 131 -4.05 -12.73 16.39
CA PRO A 131 -4.34 -13.14 15.01
C PRO A 131 -4.47 -11.95 14.08
N THR A 132 -3.80 -12.03 12.92
CA THR A 132 -3.68 -10.95 11.94
C THR A 132 -4.05 -11.44 10.54
N VAL A 133 -4.89 -10.70 9.83
CA VAL A 133 -5.17 -10.87 8.40
C VAL A 133 -4.37 -9.85 7.61
N LEU A 134 -3.61 -10.30 6.61
CA LEU A 134 -2.97 -9.40 5.63
C LEU A 134 -3.87 -9.24 4.40
N VAL A 135 -4.04 -7.99 3.97
CA VAL A 135 -4.86 -7.63 2.81
C VAL A 135 -3.99 -6.87 1.82
N GLY A 136 -3.82 -7.39 0.60
CA GLY A 136 -3.03 -6.75 -0.45
C GLY A 136 -3.88 -6.36 -1.65
N HIS A 137 -3.76 -5.11 -2.08
CA HIS A 137 -4.33 -4.63 -3.34
C HIS A 137 -3.21 -4.51 -4.38
N SER A 138 -3.46 -4.98 -5.61
CA SER A 138 -2.53 -4.79 -6.71
C SER A 138 -1.12 -5.31 -6.38
N TYR A 139 -0.08 -4.48 -6.50
CA TYR A 139 1.29 -4.75 -6.06
C TYR A 139 1.36 -5.17 -4.59
N GLY A 140 0.50 -4.62 -3.73
CA GLY A 140 0.42 -5.01 -2.31
C GLY A 140 0.20 -6.51 -2.09
N GLY A 141 -0.37 -7.22 -3.08
CA GLY A 141 -0.47 -8.66 -3.06
C GLY A 141 0.89 -9.37 -3.13
N ALA A 142 1.82 -8.88 -3.95
CA ALA A 142 3.19 -9.39 -3.96
C ALA A 142 3.91 -9.09 -2.63
N VAL A 143 3.66 -7.93 -2.04
CA VAL A 143 4.23 -7.57 -0.73
C VAL A 143 3.72 -8.52 0.37
N ILE A 144 2.40 -8.78 0.47
CA ILE A 144 1.87 -9.69 1.49
C ILE A 144 2.26 -11.14 1.24
N THR A 145 2.50 -11.52 -0.02
CA THR A 145 3.03 -12.84 -0.39
C THR A 145 4.39 -13.08 0.27
N ASN A 146 5.25 -12.07 0.27
CA ASN A 146 6.57 -12.15 0.90
C ASN A 146 6.47 -11.93 2.43
N ALA A 147 5.82 -10.86 2.87
CA ALA A 147 5.78 -10.45 4.28
C ALA A 147 5.03 -11.43 5.19
N GLY A 148 4.03 -12.14 4.67
CA GLY A 148 3.24 -13.09 5.44
C GLY A 148 3.93 -14.42 5.72
N ALA A 149 5.01 -14.73 4.99
CA ALA A 149 5.70 -16.00 5.11
C ALA A 149 6.43 -16.11 6.46
N GLY A 150 6.20 -17.21 7.19
CA GLY A 150 6.84 -17.45 8.46
C GLY A 150 6.36 -16.57 9.63
N GLN A 151 5.31 -15.77 9.44
CA GLN A 151 4.75 -14.93 10.51
C GLN A 151 3.73 -15.72 11.34
N PRO A 152 4.03 -16.03 12.61
CA PRO A 152 3.19 -16.93 13.40
C PRO A 152 1.81 -16.37 13.76
N ASN A 153 1.66 -15.04 13.74
CA ASN A 153 0.41 -14.34 14.03
C ASN A 153 -0.46 -14.13 12.78
N VAL A 154 0.06 -14.35 11.56
CA VAL A 154 -0.72 -14.21 10.34
C VAL A 154 -1.56 -15.46 10.10
N ILE A 155 -2.89 -15.29 10.04
CA ILE A 155 -3.87 -16.37 9.94
C ILE A 155 -4.50 -16.51 8.56
N GLY A 156 -4.30 -15.53 7.67
CA GLY A 156 -4.88 -15.54 6.33
C GLY A 156 -4.47 -14.35 5.49
N LEU A 157 -4.59 -14.53 4.18
CA LEU A 157 -4.22 -13.56 3.15
C LEU A 157 -5.44 -13.22 2.29
N VAL A 158 -5.69 -11.93 2.08
CA VAL A 158 -6.76 -11.45 1.20
C VAL A 158 -6.13 -10.65 0.06
N TYR A 159 -6.41 -11.05 -1.16
CA TYR A 159 -5.92 -10.42 -2.38
C TYR A 159 -7.09 -9.72 -3.08
N ALA A 160 -6.96 -8.44 -3.36
CA ALA A 160 -7.97 -7.66 -4.10
C ALA A 160 -7.34 -7.13 -5.39
N SER A 161 -7.76 -7.63 -6.57
CA SER A 161 -7.22 -7.22 -7.89
C SER A 161 -5.68 -7.24 -7.88
N ALA A 162 -5.05 -8.31 -7.39
CA ALA A 162 -3.68 -8.27 -6.90
C ALA A 162 -2.75 -9.28 -7.54
N PHE A 163 -1.45 -9.00 -7.55
CA PHE A 163 -0.41 -9.98 -7.86
C PHE A 163 -0.25 -11.00 -6.71
N ALA A 164 -0.05 -12.26 -7.07
CA ALA A 164 0.29 -13.33 -6.12
C ALA A 164 1.39 -14.22 -6.73
N PRO A 165 2.62 -13.70 -6.80
CA PRO A 165 3.73 -14.40 -7.44
C PRO A 165 4.17 -15.63 -6.64
N ASP A 166 4.81 -16.60 -7.33
CA ASP A 166 5.51 -17.73 -6.73
C ASP A 166 7.01 -17.41 -6.54
N LEU A 167 7.72 -18.28 -5.87
CA LEU A 167 9.14 -18.13 -5.57
C LEU A 167 9.96 -17.90 -6.87
N GLY A 168 10.76 -16.85 -6.85
CA GLY A 168 11.60 -16.46 -7.99
C GLY A 168 10.88 -15.71 -9.11
N GLU A 169 9.54 -15.62 -9.08
CA GLU A 169 8.80 -14.84 -10.06
C GLU A 169 8.99 -13.33 -9.85
N VAL A 170 9.09 -12.59 -10.96
CA VAL A 170 9.15 -11.13 -11.00
C VAL A 170 7.86 -10.58 -11.62
N LEU A 171 7.40 -9.41 -11.18
CA LEU A 171 6.12 -8.87 -11.67
C LEU A 171 6.15 -8.51 -13.15
N GLY A 172 7.33 -8.08 -13.66
CA GLY A 172 7.51 -7.72 -15.06
C GLY A 172 7.40 -8.88 -16.05
N GLN A 173 7.38 -10.14 -15.60
CA GLN A 173 7.19 -11.31 -16.48
C GLN A 173 5.74 -11.56 -16.85
N PHE A 174 4.79 -11.02 -16.07
CA PHE A 174 3.36 -11.24 -16.30
C PHE A 174 2.81 -10.34 -17.39
N PRO A 175 1.81 -10.80 -18.16
CA PRO A 175 1.20 -9.98 -19.18
C PRO A 175 0.54 -8.73 -18.58
N PRO A 176 0.89 -7.53 -19.09
CA PRO A 176 0.26 -6.30 -18.62
C PRO A 176 -1.16 -6.16 -19.18
N GLY A 177 -2.02 -5.49 -18.42
CA GLY A 177 -3.32 -5.07 -18.92
C GLY A 177 -3.22 -3.85 -19.86
N PRO A 178 -4.26 -3.58 -20.67
CA PRO A 178 -4.24 -2.49 -21.65
C PRO A 178 -4.10 -1.10 -21.02
N GLY A 179 -4.54 -0.90 -19.78
CA GLY A 179 -4.39 0.36 -19.04
C GLY A 179 -2.94 0.77 -18.80
N THR A 180 -2.02 -0.20 -18.79
CA THR A 180 -0.58 0.06 -18.63
C THR A 180 0.03 0.80 -19.83
N ALA A 181 -0.65 0.89 -20.97
CA ALA A 181 -0.21 1.70 -22.10
C ALA A 181 -0.12 3.21 -21.77
N ASN A 182 -0.79 3.64 -20.71
CA ASN A 182 -0.78 5.03 -20.23
C ASN A 182 0.28 5.30 -19.14
N LEU A 183 1.17 4.33 -18.88
CA LEU A 183 2.32 4.51 -18.00
C LEU A 183 3.43 5.28 -18.72
N TYR A 184 4.13 6.14 -17.97
CA TYR A 184 5.33 6.80 -18.47
C TYR A 184 6.41 6.87 -17.40
N PRO A 185 7.70 6.73 -17.79
CA PRO A 185 8.81 6.82 -16.87
C PRO A 185 9.23 8.26 -16.63
N VAL A 186 9.66 8.56 -15.40
CA VAL A 186 10.35 9.81 -15.02
C VAL A 186 11.63 9.43 -14.30
N THR A 187 12.77 9.84 -14.86
CA THR A 187 14.07 9.67 -14.22
C THR A 187 14.37 10.86 -13.33
N TYR A 188 14.55 10.59 -12.05
CA TYR A 188 14.90 11.62 -11.06
C TYR A 188 16.41 11.89 -11.06
N PRO A 189 16.82 13.13 -10.72
CA PRO A 189 18.25 13.50 -10.67
C PRO A 189 18.99 12.77 -9.54
N ASN A 190 20.33 12.91 -9.55
CA ASN A 190 21.22 12.38 -8.51
C ASN A 190 21.12 10.85 -8.31
N ASN A 191 20.87 10.10 -9.37
CA ASN A 191 20.75 8.64 -9.35
C ASN A 191 19.66 8.12 -8.39
N PHE A 192 18.63 8.93 -8.11
CA PHE A 192 17.52 8.51 -7.26
C PHE A 192 16.69 7.39 -7.91
N GLY A 193 16.72 7.27 -9.23
CA GLY A 193 16.09 6.18 -9.98
C GLY A 193 15.07 6.64 -11.02
N THR A 194 14.52 5.68 -11.71
CA THR A 194 13.42 5.89 -12.67
C THR A 194 12.12 5.38 -12.06
N PHE A 195 11.09 6.22 -12.10
CA PHE A 195 9.79 5.95 -11.52
C PHE A 195 8.71 5.90 -12.58
N LEU A 196 7.77 4.97 -12.46
CA LEU A 196 6.61 4.88 -13.33
C LEU A 196 5.44 5.64 -12.75
N PHE A 197 4.89 6.53 -13.56
CA PHE A 197 3.66 7.26 -13.32
C PHE A 197 2.56 6.75 -14.26
N LEU A 198 1.32 6.79 -13.79
CA LEU A 198 0.16 6.68 -14.65
C LEU A 198 -0.29 8.10 -15.06
N ASN A 199 -0.51 8.31 -16.36
CA ASN A 199 -0.95 9.61 -16.87
C ASN A 199 -2.23 10.07 -16.15
N GLN A 200 -2.18 11.25 -15.52
CA GLN A 200 -3.27 11.76 -14.69
C GLN A 200 -4.59 11.92 -15.47
N GLN A 201 -4.51 12.34 -16.73
CA GLN A 201 -5.69 12.52 -17.58
C GLN A 201 -6.30 11.19 -18.02
N LYS A 202 -5.50 10.12 -17.99
CA LYS A 202 -5.87 8.75 -18.35
C LYS A 202 -6.08 7.84 -17.13
N PHE A 203 -5.87 8.37 -15.92
CA PHE A 203 -5.93 7.59 -14.68
C PHE A 203 -7.28 6.91 -14.51
N ARG A 204 -8.39 7.68 -14.62
CA ARG A 204 -9.71 7.14 -14.44
C ARG A 204 -10.02 6.04 -15.46
N GLU A 205 -9.76 6.27 -16.72
CA GLU A 205 -10.05 5.29 -17.78
C GLU A 205 -9.20 4.03 -17.70
N SER A 206 -8.00 4.10 -17.09
CA SER A 206 -7.06 2.98 -17.01
C SER A 206 -7.17 2.20 -15.70
N PHE A 207 -7.46 2.89 -14.59
CA PHE A 207 -7.30 2.37 -13.23
C PHE A 207 -8.62 2.34 -12.44
N ALA A 208 -9.51 3.30 -12.66
CA ALA A 208 -10.63 3.59 -11.77
C ALA A 208 -11.91 3.98 -12.53
N GLN A 209 -12.22 3.27 -13.64
CA GLN A 209 -13.31 3.63 -14.55
C GLN A 209 -14.71 3.55 -13.92
N ASP A 210 -14.88 2.77 -12.87
CA ASP A 210 -16.11 2.62 -12.08
C ASP A 210 -16.16 3.48 -10.81
N VAL A 211 -15.11 4.28 -10.57
CA VAL A 211 -15.06 5.25 -9.46
C VAL A 211 -15.60 6.59 -9.94
N ASP A 212 -16.28 7.35 -9.06
CA ASP A 212 -16.76 8.69 -9.40
C ASP A 212 -15.60 9.62 -9.84
N ALA A 213 -15.91 10.59 -10.71
CA ALA A 213 -14.87 11.38 -11.37
C ALA A 213 -14.04 12.23 -10.39
N VAL A 214 -14.66 12.73 -9.31
CA VAL A 214 -13.95 13.56 -8.32
C VAL A 214 -12.97 12.70 -7.54
N GLN A 215 -13.42 11.55 -7.05
CA GLN A 215 -12.57 10.60 -6.32
C GLN A 215 -11.43 10.09 -7.22
N ALA A 216 -11.70 9.75 -8.48
CA ALA A 216 -10.69 9.31 -9.43
C ALA A 216 -9.66 10.41 -9.71
N SER A 217 -10.08 11.68 -9.77
CA SER A 217 -9.18 12.83 -9.93
C SER A 217 -8.30 13.04 -8.70
N ILE A 218 -8.83 12.84 -7.49
CA ILE A 218 -8.04 12.87 -6.26
C ILE A 218 -6.99 11.76 -6.32
N MET A 219 -7.38 10.51 -6.61
CA MET A 219 -6.45 9.37 -6.73
C MET A 219 -5.34 9.65 -7.76
N ALA A 220 -5.69 10.20 -8.92
CA ALA A 220 -4.72 10.58 -9.95
C ALA A 220 -3.73 11.65 -9.46
N THR A 221 -4.19 12.59 -8.64
CA THR A 221 -3.38 13.71 -8.15
C THR A 221 -2.40 13.27 -7.06
N VAL A 222 -2.85 12.39 -6.16
CA VAL A 222 -2.03 11.89 -5.04
C VAL A 222 -1.30 10.60 -5.34
N GLN A 223 -1.35 10.10 -6.58
CA GLN A 223 -0.70 8.84 -6.94
C GLN A 223 0.76 8.82 -6.50
N LYS A 224 1.15 7.73 -5.87
CA LYS A 224 2.53 7.47 -5.45
C LYS A 224 3.22 6.60 -6.50
N PRO A 225 4.19 7.14 -7.27
CA PRO A 225 4.88 6.36 -8.28
C PRO A 225 5.78 5.33 -7.65
N ALA A 226 6.13 4.27 -8.39
CA ALA A 226 7.08 3.27 -7.95
C ALA A 226 8.33 3.26 -8.81
N ASN A 227 9.47 2.99 -8.18
CA ASN A 227 10.71 2.72 -8.89
C ASN A 227 10.53 1.48 -9.80
N VAL A 228 11.05 1.54 -11.01
CA VAL A 228 10.97 0.44 -11.99
C VAL A 228 11.57 -0.88 -11.48
N ALA A 229 12.47 -0.83 -10.50
CA ALA A 229 13.07 -2.00 -9.88
C ALA A 229 12.02 -2.97 -9.32
N HIS A 230 10.90 -2.46 -8.78
CA HIS A 230 9.83 -3.29 -8.21
C HIS A 230 9.27 -4.35 -9.17
N PHE A 231 9.36 -4.11 -10.47
CA PHE A 231 8.88 -5.05 -11.49
C PHE A 231 9.88 -6.17 -11.80
N ASN A 232 11.14 -6.01 -11.37
CA ASN A 232 12.23 -6.95 -11.62
C ASN A 232 12.71 -7.67 -10.34
N ASP A 233 12.23 -7.24 -9.18
CA ASP A 233 12.60 -7.87 -7.91
C ASP A 233 11.95 -9.26 -7.81
N PRO A 234 12.73 -10.31 -7.55
CA PRO A 234 12.19 -11.66 -7.43
C PRO A 234 11.44 -11.83 -6.11
N THR A 235 10.37 -12.60 -6.15
CA THR A 235 9.67 -13.07 -4.95
C THR A 235 10.58 -14.01 -4.18
N THR A 236 10.82 -13.71 -2.90
CA THR A 236 11.78 -14.44 -2.06
C THR A 236 11.13 -15.38 -1.05
N ALA A 237 9.83 -15.17 -0.77
CA ALA A 237 9.03 -15.99 0.14
C ALA A 237 7.57 -16.04 -0.32
N VAL A 238 6.85 -17.14 -0.01
CA VAL A 238 5.54 -17.40 -0.59
C VAL A 238 4.55 -17.85 0.49
N ALA A 239 3.91 -16.89 1.14
CA ALA A 239 3.01 -17.13 2.26
C ALA A 239 1.76 -17.93 1.89
N TRP A 240 1.21 -17.76 0.69
CA TRP A 240 0.01 -18.46 0.24
C TRP A 240 0.19 -19.98 0.06
N LYS A 241 1.43 -20.49 0.07
CA LYS A 241 1.67 -21.95 0.09
C LYS A 241 1.34 -22.60 1.43
N THR A 242 1.31 -21.82 2.50
CA THR A 242 1.08 -22.32 3.87
C THR A 242 -0.11 -21.68 4.56
N LEU A 243 -0.56 -20.52 4.08
CA LEU A 243 -1.68 -19.78 4.68
C LEU A 243 -2.93 -19.84 3.79
N PRO A 244 -4.12 -19.95 4.39
CA PRO A 244 -5.37 -19.85 3.64
C PRO A 244 -5.49 -18.49 2.98
N SER A 245 -5.99 -18.49 1.75
CA SER A 245 -6.06 -17.30 0.91
C SER A 245 -7.47 -17.05 0.36
N TRP A 246 -7.82 -15.77 0.21
CA TRP A 246 -9.04 -15.27 -0.40
C TRP A 246 -8.69 -14.32 -1.52
N TYR A 247 -9.48 -14.32 -2.58
CA TYR A 247 -9.20 -13.48 -3.74
C TYR A 247 -10.46 -12.82 -4.29
N LEU A 248 -10.41 -11.49 -4.49
CA LEU A 248 -11.39 -10.73 -5.25
C LEU A 248 -10.85 -10.48 -6.65
N ILE A 249 -11.56 -11.00 -7.65
CA ILE A 249 -11.26 -10.79 -9.07
C ILE A 249 -12.08 -9.62 -9.58
N SER A 250 -11.41 -8.61 -10.13
CA SER A 250 -12.02 -7.48 -10.82
C SER A 250 -12.17 -7.79 -12.30
N THR A 251 -13.41 -8.01 -12.77
CA THR A 251 -13.65 -8.50 -14.14
C THR A 251 -13.48 -7.44 -15.23
N ASN A 252 -13.41 -6.16 -14.85
CA ASN A 252 -13.18 -5.03 -15.76
C ASN A 252 -11.80 -4.37 -15.53
N ASP A 253 -10.88 -5.08 -14.87
CA ASP A 253 -9.53 -4.57 -14.56
C ASP A 253 -8.70 -4.44 -15.84
N LEU A 254 -8.22 -3.20 -16.08
CA LEU A 254 -7.34 -2.87 -17.21
C LEU A 254 -5.86 -2.79 -16.85
N MET A 255 -5.51 -2.95 -15.56
CA MET A 255 -4.11 -2.94 -15.08
C MET A 255 -3.57 -4.38 -14.95
N ILE A 256 -4.27 -5.25 -14.23
CA ILE A 256 -3.98 -6.67 -14.09
C ILE A 256 -5.10 -7.44 -14.79
N PRO A 257 -4.85 -8.08 -15.94
CA PRO A 257 -5.89 -8.78 -16.69
C PRO A 257 -6.70 -9.74 -15.79
N PRO A 258 -8.04 -9.80 -15.92
CA PRO A 258 -8.86 -10.72 -15.15
C PRO A 258 -8.45 -12.19 -15.27
N SER A 259 -7.95 -12.58 -16.46
CA SER A 259 -7.40 -13.93 -16.68
C SER A 259 -6.16 -14.22 -15.84
N LEU A 260 -5.30 -13.21 -15.63
CA LEU A 260 -4.14 -13.34 -14.76
C LEU A 260 -4.56 -13.41 -13.29
N GLN A 261 -5.55 -12.61 -12.87
CA GLN A 261 -6.12 -12.69 -11.52
C GLN A 261 -6.73 -14.08 -11.27
N GLN A 262 -7.46 -14.63 -12.24
CA GLN A 262 -8.01 -15.99 -12.18
C GLN A 262 -6.90 -17.05 -12.07
N PHE A 263 -5.80 -16.88 -12.81
CA PHE A 263 -4.63 -17.77 -12.72
C PHE A 263 -4.04 -17.76 -11.31
N PHE A 264 -3.82 -16.58 -10.72
CA PHE A 264 -3.30 -16.48 -9.35
C PHE A 264 -4.26 -17.10 -8.33
N ALA A 265 -5.55 -16.77 -8.40
CA ALA A 265 -6.56 -17.31 -7.49
C ALA A 265 -6.62 -18.85 -7.54
N SER A 266 -6.59 -19.41 -8.75
CA SER A 266 -6.61 -20.87 -8.97
C SER A 266 -5.33 -21.53 -8.45
N ARG A 267 -4.16 -20.96 -8.73
CA ARG A 267 -2.86 -21.48 -8.29
C ARG A 267 -2.76 -21.57 -6.76
N MET A 268 -3.30 -20.54 -6.06
CA MET A 268 -3.32 -20.48 -4.61
C MET A 268 -4.43 -21.35 -3.97
N ASN A 269 -5.31 -21.95 -4.77
CA ASN A 269 -6.56 -22.57 -4.28
C ASN A 269 -7.35 -21.61 -3.37
N ALA A 270 -7.39 -20.32 -3.75
CA ALA A 270 -8.01 -19.27 -2.96
C ALA A 270 -9.54 -19.36 -3.00
N LYS A 271 -10.20 -18.98 -1.89
CA LYS A 271 -11.63 -18.73 -1.91
C LYS A 271 -11.89 -17.45 -2.69
N THR A 272 -12.61 -17.54 -3.80
CA THR A 272 -12.69 -16.49 -4.81
C THR A 272 -14.10 -15.93 -4.93
N ILE A 273 -14.19 -14.60 -5.10
CA ILE A 273 -15.36 -13.89 -5.60
C ILE A 273 -14.96 -13.06 -6.82
N SER A 274 -15.92 -12.77 -7.70
CA SER A 274 -15.72 -11.89 -8.86
C SER A 274 -16.70 -10.73 -8.80
N VAL A 275 -16.21 -9.53 -9.08
CA VAL A 275 -17.02 -8.30 -9.12
C VAL A 275 -16.78 -7.54 -10.42
N PRO A 276 -17.76 -6.81 -10.95
CA PRO A 276 -17.61 -6.02 -12.18
C PRO A 276 -16.87 -4.68 -11.92
N SER A 277 -15.74 -4.77 -11.23
CA SER A 277 -14.92 -3.62 -10.84
C SER A 277 -13.79 -3.34 -11.82
N SER A 278 -13.37 -2.08 -11.86
CA SER A 278 -12.05 -1.67 -12.33
C SER A 278 -10.93 -2.23 -11.45
N HIS A 279 -9.69 -1.78 -11.68
CA HIS A 279 -8.56 -2.09 -10.81
C HIS A 279 -8.74 -1.55 -9.38
N ALA A 280 -9.54 -0.49 -9.21
CA ALA A 280 -9.78 0.18 -7.92
C ALA A 280 -10.87 -0.48 -7.07
N SER A 281 -10.95 -1.82 -7.02
CA SER A 281 -12.00 -2.57 -6.31
C SER A 281 -12.13 -2.21 -4.83
N ILE A 282 -11.04 -1.89 -4.16
CA ILE A 282 -11.05 -1.45 -2.76
C ILE A 282 -11.77 -0.11 -2.55
N VAL A 283 -11.98 0.66 -3.61
CA VAL A 283 -12.70 1.94 -3.61
C VAL A 283 -14.14 1.77 -4.08
N SER A 284 -14.35 1.02 -5.18
CA SER A 284 -15.67 0.86 -5.81
C SER A 284 -16.52 -0.27 -5.21
N HIS A 285 -15.88 -1.31 -4.64
CA HIS A 285 -16.51 -2.49 -4.04
C HIS A 285 -16.03 -2.77 -2.61
N PRO A 286 -16.06 -1.77 -1.70
CA PRO A 286 -15.52 -1.93 -0.36
C PRO A 286 -16.27 -2.97 0.49
N ALA A 287 -17.57 -3.19 0.23
CA ALA A 287 -18.37 -4.17 0.96
C ALA A 287 -17.94 -5.61 0.65
N GLU A 288 -17.63 -5.91 -0.60
CA GLU A 288 -17.17 -7.22 -1.04
C GLU A 288 -15.74 -7.50 -0.54
N VAL A 289 -14.86 -6.49 -0.54
CA VAL A 289 -13.53 -6.59 0.08
C VAL A 289 -13.67 -6.86 1.58
N PHE A 290 -14.52 -6.11 2.27
CA PHE A 290 -14.82 -6.31 3.68
C PHE A 290 -15.33 -7.73 3.95
N ALA A 291 -16.27 -8.24 3.14
CA ALA A 291 -16.82 -9.58 3.31
C ALA A 291 -15.74 -10.68 3.21
N LEU A 292 -14.76 -10.53 2.30
CA LEU A 292 -13.63 -11.46 2.22
C LEU A 292 -12.72 -11.38 3.45
N ILE A 293 -12.46 -10.18 3.94
CA ILE A 293 -11.67 -9.98 5.17
C ILE A 293 -12.37 -10.63 6.37
N GLN A 294 -13.70 -10.49 6.49
CA GLN A 294 -14.48 -11.16 7.53
C GLN A 294 -14.40 -12.69 7.45
N GLN A 295 -14.43 -13.27 6.25
CA GLN A 295 -14.24 -14.70 6.06
C GLN A 295 -12.84 -15.16 6.52
N ALA A 296 -11.80 -14.35 6.25
CA ALA A 296 -10.44 -14.64 6.71
C ALA A 296 -10.34 -14.52 8.24
N ALA A 297 -10.92 -13.47 8.82
CA ALA A 297 -10.95 -13.22 10.26
C ALA A 297 -11.66 -14.32 11.05
N ALA A 298 -12.72 -14.91 10.49
CA ALA A 298 -13.46 -16.02 11.12
C ALA A 298 -12.58 -17.25 11.40
N LYS A 299 -11.45 -17.42 10.70
CA LYS A 299 -10.47 -18.47 10.97
C LYS A 299 -9.83 -18.36 12.36
N ALA A 300 -9.74 -17.15 12.94
CA ALA A 300 -9.23 -16.96 14.30
C ALA A 300 -10.07 -17.68 15.38
N GLY A 301 -11.37 -17.79 15.15
CA GLY A 301 -12.29 -18.47 16.07
C GLY A 301 -12.18 -20.01 16.05
N VAL A 302 -11.69 -20.59 14.96
CA VAL A 302 -11.57 -22.04 14.79
C VAL A 302 -10.36 -22.61 15.52
N ASN A 303 -9.32 -21.81 15.73
CA ASN A 303 -8.08 -22.23 16.39
C ASN A 303 -8.10 -22.08 17.93
N LYS A 304 -9.24 -21.70 18.52
CA LYS A 304 -9.40 -21.55 19.98
C LYS A 304 -10.07 -22.76 20.67
N LYS A 305 -10.12 -23.94 20.02
CA LYS A 305 -10.64 -25.18 20.61
C LYS A 305 -9.53 -26.19 20.84
#